data_056095d1b01140a21a0f55ccd181608f
#
_entry.id   056095d1b01140a21a0f55ccd181608f
#
_cell.length_a   1.000
_cell.length_b   1.000
_cell.length_c   1.000
_cell.angle_alpha   90.00
_cell.angle_beta   90.00
_cell.angle_gamma   90.00
#
_symmetry.space_group_name_H-M   'P 1'
#
loop_
_entity.id
_entity.type
_entity.pdbx_description
1 polymer ?
#
loop_
_entity_poly.entity_id
_entity_poly.type
_entity_poly.pdbx_seq_one_letter_code
_entity_poly.pdbx_strand_id
1 'polypeptide(L)'
;MSSIRFSFVLLTVLQALSACANHPDSTAPTGPAVPMPQLSAAIANSTPEEARRAISNKTWLWTLGGGPYQVHYSTADGRDFAWLVGENRILRGEWRIDTTTGPQGGPLVQLCLRYPGVRRPDLSADWNCRPAGTAFEQMADRESGDPLHLLNRTQAQFVLTTPPANLAEVEAQVVGR
;
A
#
# COMPACT_ATOMS: atom_id res chain seq x y z
N MET A 1 -62.98 52.28 26.08
CA MET A 1 -61.85 53.14 25.59
C MET A 1 -60.64 52.30 25.70
N SER A 2 -60.24 51.62 24.61
CA SER A 2 -59.15 50.70 24.58
C SER A 2 -58.06 51.19 23.58
N SER A 3 -56.91 51.48 24.11
CA SER A 3 -55.77 51.93 23.33
C SER A 3 -54.97 50.71 22.86
N ILE A 4 -54.89 50.53 21.53
CA ILE A 4 -54.11 49.51 20.88
C ILE A 4 -52.68 50.05 20.70
N ARG A 5 -51.72 49.42 21.36
CA ARG A 5 -50.27 49.70 21.15
C ARG A 5 -49.73 48.69 20.15
N PHE A 6 -49.29 49.19 19.00
CA PHE A 6 -48.52 48.42 18.03
C PHE A 6 -47.04 48.28 18.52
N SER A 7 -46.60 47.04 18.74
CA SER A 7 -45.20 46.74 18.99
C SER A 7 -44.59 46.31 17.67
N PHE A 8 -43.64 47.10 17.20
CA PHE A 8 -42.78 46.73 16.09
C PHE A 8 -41.77 45.66 16.53
N VAL A 9 -41.85 44.49 15.99
CA VAL A 9 -40.83 43.45 16.13
C VAL A 9 -39.79 43.65 15.07
N LEU A 10 -38.58 44.03 15.51
CA LEU A 10 -37.41 44.19 14.67
C LEU A 10 -36.82 42.81 14.40
N LEU A 11 -36.96 42.33 13.17
CA LEU A 11 -36.42 41.05 12.71
C LEU A 11 -34.94 41.23 12.31
N THR A 12 -34.03 40.91 13.22
CA THR A 12 -32.60 40.85 12.92
C THR A 12 -32.30 39.55 12.18
N VAL A 13 -31.99 39.67 10.88
CA VAL A 13 -31.49 38.55 10.06
C VAL A 13 -30.02 38.33 10.40
N LEU A 14 -29.75 37.24 11.12
CA LEU A 14 -28.37 36.75 11.34
C LEU A 14 -27.90 36.07 10.04
N GLN A 15 -27.06 36.72 9.28
CA GLN A 15 -26.34 36.07 8.15
C GLN A 15 -25.27 35.18 8.75
N ALA A 16 -25.46 33.85 8.68
CA ALA A 16 -24.45 32.87 8.95
C ALA A 16 -23.43 32.87 7.77
N LEU A 17 -22.27 33.42 8.01
CA LEU A 17 -21.11 33.27 7.13
C LEU A 17 -20.63 31.81 7.18
N SER A 18 -21.04 31.00 6.19
CA SER A 18 -20.46 29.71 5.97
C SER A 18 -19.03 29.87 5.47
N ALA A 19 -18.08 29.80 6.39
CA ALA A 19 -16.67 29.67 6.05
C ALA A 19 -16.49 28.27 5.39
N CYS A 20 -16.40 28.24 4.06
CA CYS A 20 -15.88 27.09 3.34
C CYS A 20 -14.42 26.92 3.76
N ALA A 21 -14.16 25.97 4.66
CA ALA A 21 -12.82 25.49 4.91
C ALA A 21 -12.31 24.84 3.62
N ASN A 22 -11.45 25.56 2.89
CA ASN A 22 -10.65 24.99 1.84
C ASN A 22 -9.75 23.93 2.48
N HIS A 23 -10.14 22.66 2.39
CA HIS A 23 -9.21 21.56 2.56
C HIS A 23 -8.17 21.71 1.43
N PRO A 24 -6.88 21.78 1.74
CA PRO A 24 -5.89 21.64 0.69
C PRO A 24 -6.06 20.22 0.16
N ASP A 25 -6.57 20.11 -1.07
CA ASP A 25 -6.50 18.88 -1.86
C ASP A 25 -5.04 18.42 -1.84
N SER A 26 -4.77 17.35 -1.11
CA SER A 26 -3.53 16.60 -1.25
C SER A 26 -3.57 15.93 -2.62
N THR A 27 -3.34 16.71 -3.65
CA THR A 27 -2.98 16.19 -4.96
C THR A 27 -1.67 15.44 -4.80
N ALA A 28 -1.77 14.14 -4.54
CA ALA A 28 -0.65 13.24 -4.74
C ALA A 28 -0.09 13.52 -6.15
N PRO A 29 1.23 13.63 -6.32
CA PRO A 29 1.81 13.90 -7.62
C PRO A 29 1.39 12.80 -8.60
N THR A 30 0.46 13.13 -9.49
CA THR A 30 0.00 12.28 -10.58
C THR A 30 1.05 12.35 -11.70
N GLY A 31 2.29 11.93 -11.38
CA GLY A 31 3.24 11.63 -12.43
C GLY A 31 2.82 10.33 -13.13
N PRO A 32 3.14 10.16 -14.43
CA PRO A 32 2.87 8.91 -15.11
C PRO A 32 3.48 7.75 -14.34
N ALA A 33 2.71 6.68 -14.13
CA ALA A 33 3.20 5.49 -13.44
C ALA A 33 4.41 4.94 -14.21
N VAL A 34 5.54 4.78 -13.52
CA VAL A 34 6.74 4.19 -14.13
C VAL A 34 6.46 2.70 -14.37
N PRO A 35 6.60 2.19 -15.62
CA PRO A 35 6.41 0.78 -15.90
C PRO A 35 7.31 -0.10 -15.00
N MET A 36 6.79 -1.21 -14.50
CA MET A 36 7.49 -2.08 -13.54
C MET A 36 8.88 -2.57 -14.02
N PRO A 37 9.09 -2.94 -15.31
CA PRO A 37 10.43 -3.31 -15.81
C PRO A 37 11.44 -2.17 -15.74
N GLN A 38 11.02 -0.93 -15.97
CA GLN A 38 11.90 0.25 -15.85
C GLN A 38 12.20 0.57 -14.39
N LEU A 39 11.22 0.35 -13.51
CA LEU A 39 11.40 0.52 -12.07
C LEU A 39 12.37 -0.52 -11.51
N SER A 40 12.27 -1.80 -11.90
CA SER A 40 13.17 -2.85 -11.42
C SER A 40 14.61 -2.58 -11.84
N ALA A 41 14.85 -2.15 -13.08
CA ALA A 41 16.17 -1.76 -13.56
C ALA A 41 16.72 -0.54 -12.80
N ALA A 42 15.89 0.46 -12.51
CA ALA A 42 16.28 1.62 -11.71
C ALA A 42 16.62 1.22 -10.26
N ILE A 43 15.82 0.35 -9.65
CA ILE A 43 16.06 -0.14 -8.28
C ILE A 43 17.32 -1.03 -8.19
N ALA A 44 17.62 -1.82 -9.22
CA ALA A 44 18.85 -2.65 -9.24
C ALA A 44 20.14 -1.81 -9.10
N ASN A 45 20.10 -0.55 -9.55
CA ASN A 45 21.22 0.38 -9.50
C ASN A 45 20.99 1.54 -8.50
N SER A 46 20.00 1.43 -7.61
CA SER A 46 19.61 2.50 -6.68
C SER A 46 20.38 2.42 -5.37
N THR A 47 20.22 3.48 -4.58
CA THR A 47 20.63 3.50 -3.18
C THR A 47 19.63 2.77 -2.29
N PRO A 48 20.00 2.35 -1.06
CA PRO A 48 19.05 1.79 -0.09
C PRO A 48 17.86 2.71 0.18
N GLU A 49 18.05 4.01 0.16
CA GLU A 49 17.00 5.02 0.38
C GLU A 49 16.00 5.06 -0.77
N GLU A 50 16.47 4.93 -2.00
CA GLU A 50 15.60 4.87 -3.19
C GLU A 50 14.80 3.58 -3.22
N ALA A 51 15.44 2.44 -2.94
CA ALA A 51 14.77 1.15 -2.81
C ALA A 51 13.70 1.19 -1.70
N ARG A 52 14.01 1.81 -0.55
CA ARG A 52 13.07 1.99 0.55
C ARG A 52 11.87 2.83 0.13
N ARG A 53 12.07 3.95 -0.54
CA ARG A 53 10.97 4.80 -1.05
C ARG A 53 10.09 4.07 -2.05
N ALA A 54 10.65 3.15 -2.82
CA ALA A 54 9.91 2.41 -3.82
C ALA A 54 8.91 1.42 -3.22
N ILE A 55 9.14 0.91 -1.97
CA ILE A 55 8.27 -0.07 -1.33
C ILE A 55 7.52 0.48 -0.11
N SER A 56 8.05 1.52 0.53
CA SER A 56 7.46 2.13 1.72
C SER A 56 6.08 2.72 1.43
N ASN A 57 5.09 2.39 2.26
CA ASN A 57 3.70 2.80 2.12
C ASN A 57 3.12 2.46 0.74
N LYS A 58 3.35 1.20 0.31
CA LYS A 58 2.87 0.68 -0.97
C LYS A 58 2.13 -0.64 -0.77
N THR A 59 1.02 -0.77 -1.51
CA THR A 59 0.39 -2.05 -1.80
C THR A 59 0.97 -2.58 -3.11
N TRP A 60 1.33 -3.86 -3.15
CA TRP A 60 1.95 -4.47 -4.31
C TRP A 60 1.54 -5.92 -4.50
N LEU A 61 1.50 -6.35 -5.75
CA LEU A 61 1.15 -7.69 -6.17
C LEU A 61 2.41 -8.45 -6.56
N TRP A 62 2.71 -9.53 -5.86
CA TRP A 62 3.81 -10.42 -6.15
C TRP A 62 3.36 -11.57 -7.05
N THR A 63 4.09 -11.81 -8.13
CA THR A 63 3.78 -12.85 -9.12
C THR A 63 4.90 -13.86 -9.25
N LEU A 64 5.60 -14.21 -8.22
CA LEU A 64 6.70 -15.18 -8.27
C LEU A 64 6.56 -16.16 -9.44
N GLY A 65 7.45 -16.13 -10.42
CA GLY A 65 7.36 -16.89 -11.67
C GLY A 65 6.87 -18.35 -11.49
N GLY A 66 5.53 -18.54 -11.55
CA GLY A 66 4.83 -19.79 -11.29
C GLY A 66 4.54 -20.12 -9.82
N GLY A 67 4.85 -19.23 -8.85
CA GLY A 67 4.51 -19.39 -7.44
C GLY A 67 3.14 -18.79 -7.07
N PRO A 68 2.70 -18.95 -5.81
CA PRO A 68 1.44 -18.38 -5.36
C PRO A 68 1.52 -16.86 -5.42
N TYR A 69 0.49 -16.26 -5.99
CA TYR A 69 0.33 -14.81 -5.98
C TYR A 69 0.09 -14.33 -4.55
N GLN A 70 0.70 -13.19 -4.23
CA GLN A 70 0.61 -12.58 -2.92
C GLN A 70 0.33 -11.09 -3.09
N VAL A 71 -0.63 -10.58 -2.36
CA VAL A 71 -0.87 -9.14 -2.22
C VAL A 71 -0.24 -8.69 -0.92
N HIS A 72 0.57 -7.66 -0.97
CA HIS A 72 1.25 -7.12 0.20
C HIS A 72 0.90 -5.66 0.43
N TYR A 73 0.94 -5.24 1.67
CA TYR A 73 1.05 -3.83 2.05
C TYR A 73 2.25 -3.63 2.97
N SER A 74 3.23 -2.87 2.51
CA SER A 74 4.44 -2.57 3.25
C SER A 74 4.36 -1.15 3.82
N THR A 75 4.28 -1.03 5.14
CA THR A 75 4.17 0.26 5.84
C THR A 75 5.51 1.02 5.86
N ALA A 76 5.46 2.32 6.14
CA ALA A 76 6.68 3.14 6.25
C ALA A 76 7.57 2.77 7.46
N ASP A 77 6.99 2.16 8.50
CA ASP A 77 7.69 1.75 9.73
C ASP A 77 8.24 0.32 9.69
N GLY A 78 8.21 -0.35 8.52
CA GLY A 78 8.84 -1.65 8.33
C GLY A 78 7.95 -2.87 8.61
N ARG A 79 6.64 -2.69 8.84
CA ARG A 79 5.69 -3.82 8.90
C ARG A 79 5.24 -4.22 7.50
N ASP A 80 4.94 -5.49 7.33
CA ASP A 80 4.39 -6.05 6.10
C ASP A 80 3.15 -6.89 6.37
N PHE A 81 2.18 -6.82 5.48
CA PHE A 81 0.90 -7.52 5.57
C PHE A 81 0.71 -8.28 4.27
N ALA A 82 0.71 -9.62 4.35
CA ALA A 82 0.60 -10.48 3.18
C ALA A 82 -0.77 -11.19 3.14
N TRP A 83 -1.44 -11.10 2.00
CA TRP A 83 -2.65 -11.83 1.67
C TRP A 83 -2.37 -12.77 0.49
N LEU A 84 -2.50 -14.08 0.74
CA LEU A 84 -2.16 -15.09 -0.23
C LEU A 84 -3.40 -15.57 -0.98
N VAL A 85 -3.24 -15.85 -2.27
CA VAL A 85 -4.29 -16.49 -3.07
C VAL A 85 -4.62 -17.85 -2.46
N GLY A 86 -5.90 -18.17 -2.41
CA GLY A 86 -6.43 -19.38 -1.77
C GLY A 86 -6.72 -19.24 -0.28
N GLU A 87 -6.38 -18.11 0.32
CA GLU A 87 -6.62 -17.86 1.75
C GLU A 87 -7.34 -16.54 1.99
N ASN A 88 -7.97 -16.42 3.15
CA ASN A 88 -8.54 -15.14 3.61
C ASN A 88 -7.79 -14.56 4.81
N ARG A 89 -6.79 -15.28 5.35
CA ARG A 89 -5.98 -14.79 6.47
C ARG A 89 -4.94 -13.81 5.98
N ILE A 90 -4.83 -12.67 6.67
CA ILE A 90 -3.75 -11.71 6.47
C ILE A 90 -2.62 -12.05 7.43
N LEU A 91 -1.45 -12.32 6.88
CA LEU A 91 -0.25 -12.63 7.64
C LEU A 91 0.49 -11.34 7.96
N ARG A 92 1.03 -11.27 9.16
CA ARG A 92 1.80 -10.10 9.63
C ARG A 92 3.28 -10.44 9.61
N GLY A 93 4.03 -9.60 8.96
CA GLY A 93 5.47 -9.70 8.82
C GLY A 93 6.17 -8.37 8.99
N GLU A 94 7.42 -8.38 8.64
CA GLU A 94 8.29 -7.20 8.63
C GLU A 94 9.07 -7.15 7.34
N TRP A 95 9.41 -5.94 6.90
CA TRP A 95 10.27 -5.71 5.76
C TRP A 95 11.37 -4.71 6.10
N ARG A 96 12.48 -4.81 5.39
CA ARG A 96 13.56 -3.84 5.41
C ARG A 96 14.37 -3.86 4.13
N ILE A 97 15.10 -2.79 3.89
CA ILE A 97 16.14 -2.73 2.87
C ILE A 97 17.50 -2.89 3.56
N ASP A 98 18.26 -3.85 3.09
CA ASP A 98 19.63 -4.12 3.53
C ASP A 98 20.62 -3.90 2.38
N THR A 99 21.90 -3.83 2.72
CA THR A 99 23.00 -3.81 1.75
C THR A 99 23.99 -4.90 2.11
N THR A 100 24.41 -5.65 1.11
CA THR A 100 25.49 -6.64 1.22
C THR A 100 26.51 -6.45 0.11
N THR A 101 27.58 -7.23 0.11
CA THR A 101 28.53 -7.26 -0.99
C THR A 101 27.99 -8.18 -2.09
N GLY A 102 27.84 -7.63 -3.28
CA GLY A 102 27.43 -8.38 -4.47
C GLY A 102 28.54 -9.30 -5.00
N PRO A 103 28.18 -10.21 -5.92
CA PRO A 103 29.15 -11.18 -6.49
C PRO A 103 30.36 -10.55 -7.18
N GLN A 104 30.23 -9.31 -7.64
CA GLN A 104 31.30 -8.55 -8.31
C GLN A 104 32.04 -7.59 -7.38
N GLY A 105 31.82 -7.68 -6.05
CA GLY A 105 32.51 -6.88 -5.03
C GLY A 105 31.90 -5.51 -4.74
N GLY A 106 30.86 -5.07 -5.49
CA GLY A 106 30.14 -3.82 -5.24
C GLY A 106 29.01 -3.97 -4.24
N PRO A 107 28.39 -2.86 -3.77
CA PRO A 107 27.21 -2.91 -2.91
C PRO A 107 26.02 -3.50 -3.65
N LEU A 108 25.29 -4.41 -3.00
CA LEU A 108 24.05 -5.01 -3.48
C LEU A 108 22.92 -4.65 -2.53
N VAL A 109 21.96 -3.87 -3.03
CA VAL A 109 20.75 -3.51 -2.28
C VAL A 109 19.77 -4.68 -2.30
N GLN A 110 19.23 -5.03 -1.15
CA GLN A 110 18.32 -6.17 -0.96
C GLN A 110 17.00 -5.74 -0.33
N LEU A 111 15.89 -6.32 -0.79
CA LEU A 111 14.62 -6.36 -0.08
C LEU A 111 14.58 -7.63 0.78
N CYS A 112 14.38 -7.44 2.07
CA CYS A 112 14.28 -8.52 3.04
C CYS A 112 12.87 -8.55 3.65
N LEU A 113 12.28 -9.72 3.70
CA LEU A 113 10.96 -9.98 4.31
C LEU A 113 11.09 -11.10 5.35
N ARG A 114 10.31 -11.03 6.43
CA ARG A 114 10.11 -12.14 7.37
C ARG A 114 8.70 -12.16 7.92
N TYR A 115 8.24 -13.36 8.30
CA TYR A 115 6.91 -13.57 8.88
C TYR A 115 7.05 -14.46 10.14
N PRO A 116 7.37 -13.89 11.30
CA PRO A 116 7.59 -14.66 12.52
C PRO A 116 6.38 -15.52 12.88
N GLY A 117 6.62 -16.80 13.18
CA GLY A 117 5.57 -17.76 13.54
C GLY A 117 4.79 -18.36 12.37
N VAL A 118 5.07 -17.94 11.13
CA VAL A 118 4.49 -18.55 9.93
C VAL A 118 5.34 -19.75 9.53
N ARG A 119 4.67 -20.90 9.28
CA ARG A 119 5.31 -22.14 8.79
C ARG A 119 4.75 -22.48 7.42
N ARG A 120 5.38 -21.94 6.39
CA ARG A 120 4.97 -22.12 4.99
C ARG A 120 6.21 -22.16 4.08
N PRO A 121 6.16 -22.91 2.97
CA PRO A 121 7.29 -22.99 2.05
C PRO A 121 7.53 -21.68 1.26
N ASP A 122 6.50 -20.87 1.11
CA ASP A 122 6.49 -19.62 0.34
C ASP A 122 6.78 -18.36 1.18
N LEU A 123 6.81 -18.49 2.52
CA LEU A 123 7.13 -17.42 3.44
C LEU A 123 8.14 -17.89 4.49
N SER A 124 9.10 -17.04 4.84
CA SER A 124 10.12 -17.37 5.82
C SER A 124 9.81 -16.76 7.19
N ALA A 125 9.99 -17.52 8.26
CA ALA A 125 9.96 -16.99 9.62
C ALA A 125 11.19 -16.13 9.93
N ASP A 126 12.32 -16.43 9.29
CA ASP A 126 13.56 -15.66 9.35
C ASP A 126 13.65 -14.69 8.15
N TRP A 127 14.62 -13.77 8.22
CA TRP A 127 14.84 -12.83 7.14
C TRP A 127 15.22 -13.55 5.83
N ASN A 128 14.37 -13.38 4.81
CA ASN A 128 14.61 -13.82 3.44
C ASN A 128 14.90 -12.59 2.59
N CYS A 129 16.16 -12.44 2.20
CA CYS A 129 16.65 -11.29 1.46
C CYS A 129 16.89 -11.64 -0.01
N ARG A 130 16.50 -10.74 -0.90
CA ARG A 130 16.69 -10.87 -2.36
C ARG A 130 17.22 -9.56 -2.92
N PRO A 131 18.01 -9.58 -4.01
CA PRO A 131 18.34 -8.36 -4.72
C PRO A 131 17.09 -7.54 -5.00
N ALA A 132 17.10 -6.26 -4.65
CA ALA A 132 15.90 -5.41 -4.74
C ALA A 132 15.39 -5.33 -6.20
N GLY A 133 16.27 -5.21 -7.18
CA GLY A 133 15.89 -5.26 -8.60
C GLY A 133 15.13 -6.53 -8.98
N THR A 134 15.63 -7.70 -8.59
CA THR A 134 14.94 -8.99 -8.82
C THR A 134 13.60 -9.07 -8.13
N ALA A 135 13.49 -8.55 -6.88
CA ALA A 135 12.22 -8.51 -6.19
C ALA A 135 11.20 -7.65 -6.94
N PHE A 136 11.60 -6.50 -7.46
CA PHE A 136 10.73 -5.61 -8.24
C PHE A 136 10.38 -6.17 -9.62
N GLU A 137 11.24 -6.98 -10.26
CA GLU A 137 10.87 -7.71 -11.49
C GLU A 137 9.71 -8.69 -11.28
N GLN A 138 9.60 -9.22 -10.08
CA GLN A 138 8.55 -10.19 -9.72
C GLN A 138 7.25 -9.52 -9.23
N MET A 139 7.20 -8.21 -9.14
CA MET A 139 5.98 -7.46 -8.86
C MET A 139 5.21 -7.26 -10.18
N ALA A 140 3.94 -7.65 -10.20
CA ALA A 140 3.06 -7.39 -11.35
C ALA A 140 2.52 -5.98 -11.33
N ASP A 141 2.23 -5.45 -10.12
CA ASP A 141 1.59 -4.17 -9.94
C ASP A 141 1.96 -3.56 -8.58
N ARG A 142 1.81 -2.25 -8.45
CA ARG A 142 2.12 -1.51 -7.23
C ARG A 142 1.43 -0.16 -7.20
N GLU A 143 0.83 0.18 -6.07
CA GLU A 143 0.20 1.48 -5.84
C GLU A 143 0.51 2.06 -4.46
N SER A 144 0.15 3.32 -4.26
CA SER A 144 0.41 4.03 -3.00
C SER A 144 -0.67 3.76 -1.96
N GLY A 145 -0.27 3.62 -0.70
CA GLY A 145 -1.18 3.43 0.43
C GLY A 145 -1.66 2.00 0.59
N ASP A 146 -2.74 1.84 1.35
CA ASP A 146 -3.39 0.58 1.71
C ASP A 146 -4.87 0.56 1.24
N PRO A 147 -5.17 0.55 -0.05
CA PRO A 147 -6.54 0.57 -0.58
C PRO A 147 -7.34 -0.67 -0.20
N LEU A 148 -6.67 -1.77 0.10
CA LEU A 148 -7.29 -3.03 0.51
C LEU A 148 -7.48 -3.15 2.04
N HIS A 149 -7.05 -2.13 2.80
CA HIS A 149 -7.14 -2.06 4.27
C HIS A 149 -6.49 -3.26 5.00
N LEU A 150 -5.36 -3.77 4.47
CA LEU A 150 -4.66 -4.93 5.03
C LEU A 150 -4.09 -4.65 6.42
N LEU A 151 -3.65 -3.42 6.69
CA LEU A 151 -3.10 -2.98 7.98
C LEU A 151 -4.02 -3.29 9.17
N ASN A 152 -5.32 -3.05 8.99
CA ASN A 152 -6.31 -3.07 10.07
C ASN A 152 -7.10 -4.38 10.12
N ARG A 153 -6.71 -5.39 9.36
CA ARG A 153 -7.43 -6.67 9.25
C ARG A 153 -6.56 -7.85 9.68
N THR A 154 -7.22 -8.89 10.14
CA THR A 154 -6.64 -10.23 10.33
C THR A 154 -7.12 -11.21 9.26
N GLN A 155 -8.21 -10.85 8.59
CA GLN A 155 -8.80 -11.60 7.49
C GLN A 155 -9.15 -10.65 6.36
N ALA A 156 -8.89 -11.06 5.13
CA ALA A 156 -9.37 -10.41 3.94
C ALA A 156 -10.89 -10.55 3.80
N GLN A 157 -11.50 -9.70 3.01
CA GLN A 157 -12.97 -9.69 2.84
C GLN A 157 -13.50 -10.93 2.11
N PHE A 158 -12.64 -11.60 1.36
CA PHE A 158 -12.94 -12.79 0.58
C PHE A 158 -11.67 -13.62 0.34
N VAL A 159 -11.83 -14.80 -0.23
CA VAL A 159 -10.71 -15.62 -0.70
C VAL A 159 -10.45 -15.29 -2.17
N LEU A 160 -9.23 -14.88 -2.51
CA LEU A 160 -8.78 -14.80 -3.91
C LEU A 160 -8.65 -16.22 -4.45
N THR A 161 -9.60 -16.65 -5.26
CA THR A 161 -9.62 -18.01 -5.81
C THR A 161 -8.76 -18.17 -7.05
N THR A 162 -8.49 -17.07 -7.74
CA THR A 162 -7.64 -17.00 -8.95
C THR A 162 -6.61 -15.91 -8.81
N PRO A 163 -5.41 -16.08 -9.40
CA PRO A 163 -4.41 -15.02 -9.44
C PRO A 163 -4.93 -13.77 -10.15
N PRO A 164 -4.93 -12.57 -9.51
CA PRO A 164 -5.29 -11.34 -10.17
C PRO A 164 -4.16 -10.88 -11.11
N ALA A 165 -4.50 -10.20 -12.20
CA ALA A 165 -3.50 -9.64 -13.11
C ALA A 165 -2.92 -8.31 -12.59
N ASN A 166 -3.70 -7.55 -11.81
CA ASN A 166 -3.33 -6.26 -11.24
C ASN A 166 -4.11 -5.99 -9.94
N LEU A 167 -3.74 -4.93 -9.22
CA LEU A 167 -4.39 -4.54 -7.97
C LEU A 167 -5.83 -4.04 -8.20
N ALA A 168 -6.11 -3.37 -9.31
CA ALA A 168 -7.45 -2.89 -9.62
C ALA A 168 -8.48 -4.03 -9.70
N GLU A 169 -8.11 -5.22 -10.16
CA GLU A 169 -8.98 -6.40 -10.14
C GLU A 169 -9.31 -6.85 -8.70
N VAL A 170 -8.35 -6.72 -7.79
CA VAL A 170 -8.56 -7.05 -6.37
C VAL A 170 -9.50 -6.02 -5.74
N GLU A 171 -9.26 -4.74 -5.99
CA GLU A 171 -10.07 -3.63 -5.47
C GLU A 171 -11.52 -3.69 -5.94
N ALA A 172 -11.73 -3.97 -7.23
CA ALA A 172 -13.07 -4.11 -7.79
C ALA A 172 -13.89 -5.19 -7.06
N GLN A 173 -13.25 -6.27 -6.60
CA GLN A 173 -13.90 -7.31 -5.81
C GLN A 173 -14.20 -6.86 -4.37
N VAL A 174 -13.42 -5.92 -3.82
CA VAL A 174 -13.66 -5.32 -2.49
C VAL A 174 -14.87 -4.40 -2.52
N VAL A 175 -15.01 -3.57 -3.56
CA VAL A 175 -16.07 -2.57 -3.69
C VAL A 175 -17.40 -3.20 -4.12
N GLY A 176 -17.37 -4.29 -4.87
CA GLY A 176 -18.57 -4.97 -5.40
C GLY A 176 -19.32 -5.87 -4.37
N ARG A 177 -18.90 -5.86 -3.12
CA ARG A 177 -19.49 -6.65 -2.01
C ARG A 177 -20.00 -5.75 -0.90
#